data_1c3c5e6548b15c5fa7e8b2e938188324
#
_entry.id   1c3c5e6548b15c5fa7e8b2e938188324
#
_cell.length_a   1.000
_cell.length_b   1.000
_cell.length_c   1.000
_cell.angle_alpha   90.00
_cell.angle_beta   90.00
_cell.angle_gamma   90.00
#
_symmetry.space_group_name_H-M   'P 1'
#
loop_
_entity.id
_entity.type
_entity.pdbx_description
1 polymer ?
#
loop_
_entity_poly.entity_id
_entity_poly.type
_entity_poly.pdbx_seq_one_letter_code
_entity_poly.pdbx_strand_id
1 'polypeptide(L)'
;MPSPFTRKFRSLLPGQQSELTIINADGTDRDVILAVDDAIIEAPNWHPGGDFLVFNAGGEIWRINVDGTGLSRIETGTIRDLNNDHVLSPDGRTIYLSNQSDGALYSVPIEGGTPTKVSNDHATPHHYYLHGISPDGTTLSYVAVEGPEGKKRVNIFTIPASGGPDTRLSDVSYPNDGPEYSPDGRWIYFSSERDATEPGHAQCYRMRPDGSGIERLSTSERVDWFPHISPDGTHCVYISYPRGTLGHPPDKDVRLMLMPSDGSWHREIIALFGGQGTINVNSWAPDSKRFAYVAYPVLN
;
A
#
# COMPACT_ATOMS: atom_id res chain seq x y z
N MET A 1 -3.33 -24.19 -15.73
CA MET A 1 -4.39 -24.51 -14.73
C MET A 1 -4.91 -23.18 -14.21
N PRO A 2 -6.22 -23.04 -13.92
CA PRO A 2 -6.74 -21.81 -13.33
C PRO A 2 -6.01 -21.50 -12.01
N SER A 3 -5.87 -20.22 -11.69
CA SER A 3 -5.26 -19.80 -10.42
C SER A 3 -6.12 -20.23 -9.23
N PRO A 4 -5.55 -20.38 -8.03
CA PRO A 4 -6.33 -20.72 -6.82
C PRO A 4 -7.13 -19.53 -6.27
N PHE A 5 -7.07 -18.35 -6.89
CA PHE A 5 -7.63 -17.13 -6.35
C PHE A 5 -9.14 -17.01 -6.58
N THR A 6 -9.85 -16.50 -5.57
CA THR A 6 -11.28 -16.21 -5.67
C THR A 6 -11.48 -14.81 -6.28
N ARG A 7 -12.37 -14.68 -7.25
CA ARG A 7 -12.73 -13.38 -7.85
C ARG A 7 -13.71 -12.64 -6.97
N LYS A 8 -13.37 -11.41 -6.52
CA LYS A 8 -14.29 -10.63 -5.68
C LYS A 8 -14.50 -9.18 -6.14
N PHE A 9 -13.53 -8.30 -6.06
CA PHE A 9 -13.77 -6.85 -6.18
C PHE A 9 -13.62 -6.31 -7.59
N ARG A 10 -12.54 -6.67 -8.25
CA ARG A 10 -12.19 -6.25 -9.60
C ARG A 10 -11.89 -7.49 -10.47
N SER A 11 -12.16 -7.40 -11.74
CA SER A 11 -11.78 -8.43 -12.72
C SER A 11 -10.78 -7.85 -13.70
N LEU A 12 -9.90 -8.69 -14.21
CA LEU A 12 -9.01 -8.34 -15.32
C LEU A 12 -9.83 -7.95 -16.56
N LEU A 13 -9.33 -7.01 -17.34
CA LEU A 13 -9.84 -6.70 -18.67
C LEU A 13 -9.59 -7.88 -19.62
N PRO A 14 -10.33 -7.97 -20.73
CA PRO A 14 -10.05 -8.99 -21.75
C PRO A 14 -8.60 -8.94 -22.24
N GLY A 15 -7.88 -10.07 -22.18
CA GLY A 15 -6.47 -10.18 -22.54
C GLY A 15 -5.47 -9.62 -21.52
N GLN A 16 -5.94 -9.14 -20.37
CA GLN A 16 -5.09 -8.64 -19.29
C GLN A 16 -4.63 -9.79 -18.39
N GLN A 17 -3.45 -9.65 -17.81
CA GLN A 17 -2.98 -10.51 -16.73
C GLN A 17 -2.38 -9.69 -15.58
N SER A 18 -2.33 -10.29 -14.38
CA SER A 18 -1.60 -9.76 -13.23
C SER A 18 -0.19 -10.35 -13.21
N GLU A 19 0.83 -9.50 -13.19
CA GLU A 19 2.25 -9.89 -13.09
C GLU A 19 2.86 -9.37 -11.79
N LEU A 20 3.08 -10.27 -10.82
CA LEU A 20 3.87 -9.94 -9.63
C LEU A 20 5.34 -9.99 -9.99
N THR A 21 6.01 -8.86 -9.87
CA THR A 21 7.36 -8.64 -10.39
C THR A 21 8.29 -8.12 -9.31
N ILE A 22 9.52 -8.60 -9.28
CA ILE A 22 10.63 -8.05 -8.49
C ILE A 22 11.55 -7.29 -9.45
N ILE A 23 12.05 -6.12 -9.02
CA ILE A 23 12.95 -5.28 -9.80
C ILE A 23 13.99 -4.62 -8.90
N ASN A 24 15.19 -4.37 -9.43
CA ASN A 24 16.16 -3.51 -8.75
C ASN A 24 15.69 -2.05 -8.74
N ALA A 25 16.02 -1.30 -7.71
CA ALA A 25 15.67 0.12 -7.58
C ALA A 25 16.27 1.00 -8.69
N ASP A 26 17.29 0.52 -9.40
CA ASP A 26 17.86 1.21 -10.56
C ASP A 26 17.12 0.90 -11.88
N GLY A 27 16.12 -0.01 -11.86
CA GLY A 27 15.32 -0.42 -13.00
C GLY A 27 15.86 -1.64 -13.76
N THR A 28 16.94 -2.25 -13.28
CA THR A 28 17.52 -3.48 -13.86
C THR A 28 16.92 -4.74 -13.25
N ASP A 29 17.25 -5.91 -13.81
CA ASP A 29 16.93 -7.25 -13.30
C ASP A 29 15.45 -7.44 -12.94
N ARG A 30 14.58 -7.14 -13.92
CA ARG A 30 13.13 -7.36 -13.79
C ARG A 30 12.83 -8.87 -13.89
N ASP A 31 12.21 -9.42 -12.84
CA ASP A 31 11.82 -10.82 -12.76
C ASP A 31 10.32 -10.96 -12.41
N VAL A 32 9.53 -11.58 -13.29
CA VAL A 32 8.11 -11.88 -13.07
C VAL A 32 8.02 -13.22 -12.35
N ILE A 33 7.79 -13.19 -11.05
CA ILE A 33 7.75 -14.40 -10.20
C ILE A 33 6.38 -15.10 -10.17
N LEU A 34 5.31 -14.39 -10.56
CA LEU A 34 3.97 -14.95 -10.69
C LEU A 34 3.19 -14.17 -11.75
N ALA A 35 2.59 -14.90 -12.70
CA ALA A 35 1.68 -14.32 -13.69
C ALA A 35 0.38 -15.12 -13.74
N VAL A 36 -0.77 -14.44 -13.70
CA VAL A 36 -2.10 -15.05 -13.79
C VAL A 36 -3.01 -14.21 -14.67
N ASP A 37 -3.89 -14.87 -15.44
CA ASP A 37 -4.82 -14.27 -16.42
C ASP A 37 -6.29 -14.38 -15.99
N ASP A 38 -6.55 -14.90 -14.79
CA ASP A 38 -7.90 -15.17 -14.29
C ASP A 38 -8.22 -14.49 -12.95
N ALA A 39 -7.26 -13.76 -12.35
CA ALA A 39 -7.43 -13.08 -11.08
C ALA A 39 -6.59 -11.79 -10.98
N ILE A 40 -7.04 -10.88 -10.13
CA ILE A 40 -6.27 -9.70 -9.72
C ILE A 40 -5.39 -10.09 -8.53
N ILE A 41 -4.09 -9.82 -8.64
CA ILE A 41 -3.13 -9.81 -7.55
C ILE A 41 -2.84 -8.34 -7.22
N GLU A 42 -2.70 -7.98 -5.94
CA GLU A 42 -2.54 -6.58 -5.51
C GLU A 42 -1.56 -6.43 -4.34
N ALA A 43 -0.89 -5.27 -4.29
CA ALA A 43 -0.20 -4.77 -3.11
C ALA A 43 0.80 -5.78 -2.50
N PRO A 44 1.89 -6.09 -3.20
CA PRO A 44 2.93 -6.95 -2.63
C PRO A 44 3.59 -6.25 -1.44
N ASN A 45 3.85 -7.01 -0.38
CA ASN A 45 4.55 -6.56 0.81
C ASN A 45 5.66 -7.57 1.12
N TRP A 46 6.92 -7.12 1.17
CA TRP A 46 8.06 -8.01 1.38
C TRP A 46 8.20 -8.37 2.86
N HIS A 47 8.30 -9.67 3.15
CA HIS A 47 8.53 -10.13 4.52
C HIS A 47 9.91 -9.66 5.02
N PRO A 48 10.03 -9.15 6.27
CA PRO A 48 11.31 -8.64 6.81
C PRO A 48 12.45 -9.67 6.80
N GLY A 49 12.14 -10.97 6.81
CA GLY A 49 13.13 -12.05 6.66
C GLY A 49 13.74 -12.15 5.25
N GLY A 50 13.11 -11.55 4.24
CA GLY A 50 13.63 -11.51 2.88
C GLY A 50 13.23 -12.69 1.98
N ASP A 51 12.61 -13.73 2.52
CA ASP A 51 12.42 -15.01 1.83
C ASP A 51 11.14 -15.08 0.98
N PHE A 52 10.12 -14.29 1.30
CA PHE A 52 8.83 -14.31 0.62
C PHE A 52 8.13 -12.96 0.57
N LEU A 53 7.16 -12.86 -0.33
CA LEU A 53 6.21 -11.75 -0.44
C LEU A 53 4.85 -12.18 0.07
N VAL A 54 4.13 -11.23 0.67
CA VAL A 54 2.70 -11.33 0.99
C VAL A 54 1.96 -10.42 0.01
N PHE A 55 0.78 -10.83 -0.44
CA PHE A 55 -0.05 -10.03 -1.35
C PHE A 55 -1.54 -10.36 -1.19
N ASN A 56 -2.41 -9.45 -1.63
CA ASN A 56 -3.84 -9.69 -1.70
C ASN A 56 -4.24 -10.31 -3.05
N ALA A 57 -5.13 -11.28 -3.02
CA ALA A 57 -5.82 -11.77 -4.20
C ALA A 57 -7.22 -12.26 -3.83
N GLY A 58 -8.24 -11.72 -4.50
CA GLY A 58 -9.64 -12.14 -4.30
C GLY A 58 -10.21 -11.89 -2.89
N GLY A 59 -9.67 -10.92 -2.15
CA GLY A 59 -10.07 -10.61 -0.77
C GLY A 59 -9.46 -11.55 0.27
N GLU A 60 -8.42 -12.28 -0.10
CA GLU A 60 -7.64 -13.16 0.76
C GLU A 60 -6.17 -12.80 0.71
N ILE A 61 -5.40 -13.18 1.72
CA ILE A 61 -3.95 -12.94 1.79
C ILE A 61 -3.20 -14.21 1.38
N TRP A 62 -2.22 -14.02 0.54
CA TRP A 62 -1.38 -15.06 -0.02
C TRP A 62 0.09 -14.76 0.23
N ARG A 63 0.93 -15.79 0.24
CA ARG A 63 2.39 -15.66 0.23
C ARG A 63 3.01 -16.47 -0.89
N ILE A 64 4.15 -16.00 -1.39
CA ILE A 64 4.96 -16.66 -2.40
C ILE A 64 6.44 -16.40 -2.12
N ASN A 65 7.30 -17.39 -2.26
CA ASN A 65 8.75 -17.21 -2.14
C ASN A 65 9.26 -16.27 -3.25
N VAL A 66 10.35 -15.57 -2.98
CA VAL A 66 10.98 -14.63 -3.94
C VAL A 66 11.47 -15.29 -5.22
N ASP A 67 11.61 -16.63 -5.25
CA ASP A 67 11.93 -17.43 -6.42
C ASP A 67 10.67 -17.93 -7.19
N GLY A 68 9.48 -17.48 -6.82
CA GLY A 68 8.22 -17.85 -7.44
C GLY A 68 7.64 -19.19 -6.96
N THR A 69 8.29 -19.88 -6.03
CA THR A 69 7.79 -21.15 -5.46
C THR A 69 6.96 -20.92 -4.19
N GLY A 70 6.34 -21.98 -3.66
CA GLY A 70 5.70 -21.98 -2.34
C GLY A 70 4.44 -21.14 -2.23
N LEU A 71 3.74 -20.86 -3.35
CA LEU A 71 2.46 -20.15 -3.33
C LEU A 71 1.47 -20.83 -2.37
N SER A 72 1.04 -20.09 -1.35
CA SER A 72 0.09 -20.60 -0.35
C SER A 72 -0.73 -19.47 0.26
N ARG A 73 -1.97 -19.79 0.69
CA ARG A 73 -2.84 -18.86 1.37
C ARG A 73 -2.46 -18.77 2.86
N ILE A 74 -2.50 -17.56 3.41
CA ILE A 74 -2.45 -17.31 4.85
C ILE A 74 -3.88 -17.35 5.37
N GLU A 75 -4.17 -18.27 6.30
CA GLU A 75 -5.52 -18.42 6.85
C GLU A 75 -5.85 -17.26 7.81
N THR A 76 -6.90 -16.52 7.48
CA THR A 76 -7.37 -15.35 8.24
C THR A 76 -8.69 -15.63 8.99
N GLY A 77 -8.99 -16.91 9.27
CA GLY A 77 -10.17 -17.32 10.00
C GLY A 77 -11.49 -16.92 9.31
N THR A 78 -12.26 -16.09 10.00
CA THR A 78 -13.58 -15.63 9.50
C THR A 78 -13.53 -14.40 8.60
N ILE A 79 -12.41 -13.66 8.57
CA ILE A 79 -12.28 -12.48 7.70
C ILE A 79 -11.74 -12.90 6.33
N ARG A 80 -12.55 -12.66 5.29
CA ARG A 80 -12.27 -13.10 3.91
C ARG A 80 -12.66 -12.05 2.87
N ASP A 81 -12.77 -10.81 3.30
CA ASP A 81 -13.18 -9.69 2.47
C ASP A 81 -12.17 -8.56 2.62
N LEU A 82 -10.88 -8.95 2.53
CA LEU A 82 -9.76 -8.06 2.73
C LEU A 82 -9.56 -7.17 1.50
N ASN A 83 -9.32 -5.89 1.74
CA ASN A 83 -8.83 -5.03 0.68
C ASN A 83 -7.30 -5.20 0.52
N ASN A 84 -6.68 -4.39 -0.32
CA ASN A 84 -5.27 -4.48 -0.60
C ASN A 84 -4.36 -3.72 0.40
N ASP A 85 -4.91 -3.18 1.49
CA ASP A 85 -4.17 -2.43 2.49
C ASP A 85 -3.83 -3.34 3.67
N HIS A 86 -2.58 -3.72 3.77
CA HIS A 86 -2.04 -4.57 4.82
C HIS A 86 -0.59 -4.22 5.11
N VAL A 87 -0.13 -4.51 6.33
CA VAL A 87 1.27 -4.31 6.71
C VAL A 87 1.77 -5.46 7.58
N LEU A 88 3.08 -5.74 7.49
CA LEU A 88 3.75 -6.71 8.34
C LEU A 88 4.35 -6.02 9.56
N SER A 89 4.31 -6.69 10.72
CA SER A 89 5.06 -6.23 11.88
C SER A 89 6.56 -6.25 11.58
N PRO A 90 7.36 -5.36 12.19
CA PRO A 90 8.81 -5.31 11.95
C PRO A 90 9.55 -6.62 12.25
N ASP A 91 9.03 -7.45 13.16
CA ASP A 91 9.57 -8.78 13.46
C ASP A 91 9.06 -9.88 12.51
N GLY A 92 8.18 -9.54 11.55
CA GLY A 92 7.61 -10.45 10.56
C GLY A 92 6.62 -11.48 11.11
N ARG A 93 6.23 -11.42 12.39
CA ARG A 93 5.39 -12.46 13.00
C ARG A 93 3.90 -12.21 12.87
N THR A 94 3.50 -10.98 12.62
CA THR A 94 2.10 -10.56 12.55
C THR A 94 1.84 -9.81 11.25
N ILE A 95 0.70 -10.08 10.63
CA ILE A 95 0.15 -9.27 9.55
C ILE A 95 -1.06 -8.50 10.07
N TYR A 96 -1.12 -7.21 9.80
CA TYR A 96 -2.26 -6.34 10.07
C TYR A 96 -3.01 -6.10 8.76
N LEU A 97 -4.33 -6.12 8.82
CA LEU A 97 -5.23 -6.24 7.67
C LEU A 97 -6.39 -5.26 7.78
N SER A 98 -6.75 -4.62 6.67
CA SER A 98 -8.02 -3.91 6.53
C SER A 98 -9.08 -4.84 5.95
N ASN A 99 -10.22 -4.97 6.61
CA ASN A 99 -11.33 -5.76 6.13
C ASN A 99 -12.41 -4.86 5.50
N GLN A 100 -12.70 -5.09 4.22
CA GLN A 100 -13.59 -4.23 3.43
C GLN A 100 -15.04 -4.29 3.89
N SER A 101 -15.52 -5.45 4.35
CA SER A 101 -16.94 -5.66 4.64
C SER A 101 -17.43 -4.94 5.89
N ASP A 102 -16.57 -4.76 6.89
CA ASP A 102 -16.90 -4.07 8.15
C ASP A 102 -16.07 -2.80 8.39
N GLY A 103 -15.10 -2.52 7.50
CA GLY A 103 -14.24 -1.35 7.57
C GLY A 103 -13.26 -1.36 8.74
N ALA A 104 -12.99 -2.51 9.34
CA ALA A 104 -12.20 -2.66 10.56
C ALA A 104 -10.77 -3.15 10.28
N LEU A 105 -9.86 -2.92 11.26
CA LEU A 105 -8.51 -3.48 11.28
C LEU A 105 -8.44 -4.74 12.12
N TYR A 106 -7.67 -5.70 11.64
CA TYR A 106 -7.39 -6.95 12.32
C TYR A 106 -5.91 -7.27 12.31
N SER A 107 -5.45 -8.03 13.28
CA SER A 107 -4.14 -8.69 13.31
C SER A 107 -4.30 -10.20 13.21
N VAL A 108 -3.38 -10.86 12.49
CA VAL A 108 -3.33 -12.33 12.33
C VAL A 108 -1.86 -12.74 12.40
N PRO A 109 -1.51 -13.88 13.04
CA PRO A 109 -0.16 -14.43 12.91
C PRO A 109 0.23 -14.67 11.45
N ILE A 110 1.48 -14.47 11.08
CA ILE A 110 1.95 -14.67 9.68
C ILE A 110 1.77 -16.12 9.21
N GLU A 111 1.77 -17.07 10.12
CA GLU A 111 1.48 -18.48 9.81
C GLU A 111 -0.04 -18.78 9.71
N GLY A 112 -0.87 -17.76 9.83
CA GLY A 112 -2.31 -17.86 9.82
C GLY A 112 -2.91 -18.14 11.20
N GLY A 113 -4.22 -17.99 11.33
CA GLY A 113 -4.93 -18.24 12.58
C GLY A 113 -6.18 -17.40 12.79
N THR A 114 -6.59 -17.29 14.06
CA THR A 114 -7.77 -16.51 14.45
C THR A 114 -7.44 -15.01 14.40
N PRO A 115 -8.23 -14.20 13.67
CA PRO A 115 -8.04 -12.76 13.64
C PRO A 115 -8.41 -12.11 14.98
N THR A 116 -7.64 -11.10 15.38
CA THR A 116 -7.94 -10.23 16.52
C THR A 116 -8.26 -8.84 16.00
N LYS A 117 -9.43 -8.30 16.35
CA LYS A 117 -9.81 -6.92 15.97
C LYS A 117 -8.94 -5.93 16.73
N VAL A 118 -8.37 -4.97 15.99
CA VAL A 118 -7.49 -3.91 16.51
C VAL A 118 -8.24 -2.57 16.57
N SER A 119 -9.09 -2.30 15.57
CA SER A 119 -9.81 -1.03 15.43
C SER A 119 -10.99 -0.91 16.40
N ASN A 120 -11.45 0.34 16.60
CA ASN A 120 -12.59 0.67 17.43
C ASN A 120 -13.92 0.59 16.65
N ASP A 121 -15.02 0.55 17.41
CA ASP A 121 -16.36 0.80 16.89
C ASP A 121 -16.69 2.29 17.02
N HIS A 122 -17.21 2.89 15.95
CA HIS A 122 -17.55 4.32 15.91
C HIS A 122 -19.05 4.54 15.80
N ALA A 123 -19.56 5.60 16.46
CA ALA A 123 -20.97 5.97 16.36
C ALA A 123 -21.32 6.59 14.99
N THR A 124 -20.33 7.06 14.24
CA THR A 124 -20.46 7.59 12.87
C THR A 124 -19.65 6.73 11.90
N PRO A 125 -19.99 6.70 10.59
CA PRO A 125 -19.21 5.95 9.63
C PRO A 125 -17.72 6.29 9.71
N HIS A 126 -16.88 5.27 9.85
CA HIS A 126 -15.44 5.36 9.96
C HIS A 126 -14.84 4.07 9.41
N HIS A 127 -14.28 4.13 8.22
CA HIS A 127 -13.67 2.98 7.55
C HIS A 127 -12.16 3.12 7.59
N TYR A 128 -11.50 2.08 8.07
CA TYR A 128 -10.04 2.03 8.22
C TYR A 128 -9.38 1.46 6.97
N TYR A 129 -8.36 2.17 6.42
CA TYR A 129 -7.47 1.72 5.36
C TYR A 129 -6.03 1.78 5.87
N LEU A 130 -5.39 0.63 6.03
CA LEU A 130 -4.10 0.49 6.71
C LEU A 130 -2.93 0.66 5.75
N HIS A 131 -1.96 1.51 6.11
CA HIS A 131 -0.80 1.73 5.25
C HIS A 131 0.55 1.60 5.93
N GLY A 132 0.65 1.74 7.26
CA GLY A 132 1.94 1.74 7.91
C GLY A 132 1.93 1.21 9.34
N ILE A 133 3.12 0.89 9.82
CA ILE A 133 3.41 0.54 11.22
C ILE A 133 4.70 1.24 11.64
N SER A 134 4.75 1.73 12.88
CA SER A 134 5.97 2.30 13.44
C SER A 134 7.11 1.27 13.53
N PRO A 135 8.38 1.68 13.42
CA PRO A 135 9.51 0.75 13.41
C PRO A 135 9.69 -0.04 14.70
N ASP A 136 9.13 0.43 15.82
CA ASP A 136 9.06 -0.31 17.08
C ASP A 136 7.86 -1.28 17.15
N GLY A 137 7.00 -1.32 16.11
CA GLY A 137 5.86 -2.20 16.01
C GLY A 137 4.67 -1.83 16.90
N THR A 138 4.68 -0.66 17.55
CA THR A 138 3.67 -0.31 18.56
C THR A 138 2.48 0.50 18.04
N THR A 139 2.62 1.15 16.87
CA THR A 139 1.61 2.08 16.34
C THR A 139 1.36 1.85 14.85
N LEU A 140 0.10 1.67 14.49
CA LEU A 140 -0.35 1.60 13.09
C LEU A 140 -0.70 3.00 12.59
N SER A 141 -0.37 3.31 11.33
CA SER A 141 -0.87 4.48 10.62
C SER A 141 -1.84 4.07 9.52
N TYR A 142 -2.94 4.78 9.41
CA TYR A 142 -4.02 4.43 8.52
C TYR A 142 -4.75 5.68 8.00
N VAL A 143 -5.53 5.47 6.96
CA VAL A 143 -6.47 6.46 6.46
C VAL A 143 -7.88 6.11 6.99
N ALA A 144 -8.56 7.10 7.54
CA ALA A 144 -9.97 6.99 7.82
C ALA A 144 -10.80 7.68 6.73
N VAL A 145 -11.77 6.93 6.17
CA VAL A 145 -12.85 7.53 5.41
C VAL A 145 -14.04 7.72 6.35
N GLU A 146 -14.26 8.97 6.73
CA GLU A 146 -15.20 9.36 7.78
C GLU A 146 -16.39 10.14 7.25
N GLY A 147 -17.49 10.07 7.98
CA GLY A 147 -18.69 10.87 7.75
C GLY A 147 -19.70 10.22 6.82
N PRO A 148 -20.89 10.82 6.71
CA PRO A 148 -21.98 10.31 5.91
C PRO A 148 -21.69 10.42 4.41
N GLU A 149 -22.42 9.63 3.62
CA GLU A 149 -22.34 9.69 2.17
C GLU A 149 -22.53 11.12 1.64
N GLY A 150 -21.71 11.52 0.65
CA GLY A 150 -21.69 12.89 0.08
C GLY A 150 -20.96 13.95 0.92
N LYS A 151 -20.47 13.58 2.13
CA LYS A 151 -19.66 14.44 3.01
C LYS A 151 -18.46 13.67 3.59
N LYS A 152 -17.98 12.67 2.88
CA LYS A 152 -16.82 11.88 3.31
C LYS A 152 -15.57 12.75 3.36
N ARG A 153 -14.75 12.50 4.39
CA ARG A 153 -13.42 13.08 4.58
C ARG A 153 -12.41 11.95 4.63
N VAL A 154 -11.24 12.18 4.07
CA VAL A 154 -10.15 11.21 3.99
C VAL A 154 -8.95 11.79 4.72
N ASN A 155 -8.71 11.32 5.94
CA ASN A 155 -7.70 11.86 6.85
C ASN A 155 -6.81 10.78 7.43
N ILE A 156 -5.59 11.18 7.81
CA ILE A 156 -4.58 10.31 8.41
C ILE A 156 -4.80 10.24 9.92
N PHE A 157 -4.71 9.02 10.43
CA PHE A 157 -4.80 8.66 11.84
C PHE A 157 -3.73 7.67 12.23
N THR A 158 -3.56 7.51 13.53
CA THR A 158 -2.81 6.41 14.13
C THR A 158 -3.64 5.72 15.20
N ILE A 159 -3.31 4.44 15.47
CA ILE A 159 -3.91 3.62 16.53
C ILE A 159 -2.82 2.71 17.10
N PRO A 160 -2.78 2.42 18.42
CA PRO A 160 -1.88 1.40 18.96
C PRO A 160 -2.09 0.05 18.27
N ALA A 161 -1.01 -0.64 17.92
CA ALA A 161 -1.07 -1.94 17.23
C ALA A 161 -1.75 -3.05 18.07
N SER A 162 -1.81 -2.83 19.39
CA SER A 162 -2.56 -3.69 20.35
C SER A 162 -4.02 -3.28 20.53
N GLY A 163 -4.51 -2.31 19.78
CA GLY A 163 -5.79 -1.64 20.04
C GLY A 163 -5.67 -0.52 21.07
N GLY A 164 -6.61 0.42 21.03
CA GLY A 164 -6.61 1.60 21.89
C GLY A 164 -7.25 2.82 21.20
N PRO A 165 -7.06 4.04 21.71
CA PRO A 165 -7.69 5.21 21.13
C PRO A 165 -7.05 5.60 19.78
N ASP A 166 -7.91 5.99 18.83
CA ASP A 166 -7.48 6.60 17.58
C ASP A 166 -6.94 8.01 17.81
N THR A 167 -5.85 8.36 17.15
CA THR A 167 -5.27 9.69 17.16
C THR A 167 -5.31 10.27 15.75
N ARG A 168 -6.03 11.38 15.55
CA ARG A 168 -6.10 12.10 14.28
C ARG A 168 -4.84 12.92 14.05
N LEU A 169 -4.17 12.75 12.90
CA LEU A 169 -2.99 13.53 12.51
C LEU A 169 -3.32 14.62 11.48
N SER A 170 -4.41 14.47 10.72
CA SER A 170 -4.88 15.52 9.80
C SER A 170 -6.38 15.76 9.96
N ASP A 171 -6.82 17.01 9.78
CA ASP A 171 -8.23 17.41 9.78
C ASP A 171 -8.45 18.43 8.67
N VAL A 172 -8.57 17.95 7.44
CA VAL A 172 -8.65 18.76 6.23
C VAL A 172 -9.77 18.26 5.32
N SER A 173 -10.17 19.07 4.35
CA SER A 173 -11.25 18.75 3.41
C SER A 173 -10.78 18.05 2.14
N TYR A 174 -9.48 18.09 1.85
CA TYR A 174 -8.86 17.39 0.72
C TYR A 174 -8.31 16.02 1.18
N PRO A 175 -8.19 15.04 0.26
CA PRO A 175 -7.68 13.72 0.59
C PRO A 175 -6.21 13.75 1.05
N ASN A 176 -5.92 12.94 2.08
CA ASN A 176 -4.57 12.50 2.45
C ASN A 176 -4.59 10.99 2.53
N ASP A 177 -3.59 10.30 1.97
CA ASP A 177 -3.60 8.85 1.85
C ASP A 177 -2.19 8.25 1.94
N GLY A 178 -2.11 6.93 2.18
CA GLY A 178 -0.88 6.16 2.19
C GLY A 178 0.12 6.52 3.28
N PRO A 179 -0.29 6.73 4.57
CA PRO A 179 0.64 7.12 5.61
C PRO A 179 1.57 5.97 6.01
N GLU A 180 2.88 6.16 5.83
CA GLU A 180 3.92 5.18 6.13
C GLU A 180 5.04 5.77 6.98
N TYR A 181 5.44 5.09 8.04
CA TYR A 181 6.55 5.51 8.89
C TYR A 181 7.90 5.33 8.21
N SER A 182 8.81 6.30 8.42
CA SER A 182 10.23 6.09 8.13
C SER A 182 10.85 5.04 9.05
N PRO A 183 11.91 4.32 8.61
CA PRO A 183 12.58 3.30 9.43
C PRO A 183 13.17 3.82 10.75
N ASP A 184 13.48 5.12 10.82
CA ASP A 184 13.95 5.78 12.05
C ASP A 184 12.81 6.35 12.92
N GLY A 185 11.55 6.19 12.49
CA GLY A 185 10.36 6.66 13.19
C GLY A 185 10.19 8.17 13.26
N ARG A 186 11.03 8.97 12.58
CA ARG A 186 10.98 10.44 12.65
C ARG A 186 10.02 11.08 11.68
N TRP A 187 9.54 10.36 10.66
CA TRP A 187 8.68 10.85 9.62
C TRP A 187 7.52 9.88 9.33
N ILE A 188 6.41 10.43 8.84
CA ILE A 188 5.34 9.71 8.16
C ILE A 188 5.29 10.28 6.73
N TYR A 189 5.52 9.42 5.73
CA TYR A 189 5.38 9.72 4.31
C TYR A 189 3.92 9.51 3.91
N PHE A 190 3.37 10.33 3.02
CA PHE A 190 1.98 10.23 2.60
C PHE A 190 1.73 10.97 1.29
N SER A 191 0.59 10.73 0.67
CA SER A 191 0.09 11.47 -0.49
C SER A 191 -0.99 12.46 -0.08
N SER A 192 -1.02 13.62 -0.72
CA SER A 192 -2.01 14.66 -0.40
C SER A 192 -2.34 15.52 -1.62
N GLU A 193 -3.60 15.94 -1.71
CA GLU A 193 -4.04 17.02 -2.58
C GLU A 193 -3.82 18.42 -1.95
N ARG A 194 -3.00 18.50 -0.90
CA ARG A 194 -2.54 19.78 -0.33
C ARG A 194 -1.89 20.62 -1.44
N ASP A 195 -2.24 21.90 -1.48
CA ASP A 195 -1.73 22.84 -2.50
C ASP A 195 -2.07 22.45 -3.95
N ALA A 196 -3.03 21.56 -4.17
CA ALA A 196 -3.50 21.20 -5.50
C ALA A 196 -4.17 22.41 -6.16
N THR A 197 -3.76 22.70 -7.40
CA THR A 197 -4.36 23.77 -8.22
C THR A 197 -5.47 23.28 -9.12
N GLU A 198 -5.57 21.95 -9.27
CA GLU A 198 -6.63 21.25 -10.02
C GLU A 198 -7.07 20.01 -9.22
N PRO A 199 -8.33 19.57 -9.32
CA PRO A 199 -8.83 18.40 -8.60
C PRO A 199 -8.01 17.15 -8.88
N GLY A 200 -7.72 16.37 -7.84
CA GLY A 200 -7.00 15.10 -7.93
C GLY A 200 -5.49 15.23 -8.06
N HIS A 201 -4.92 16.45 -8.09
CA HIS A 201 -3.48 16.64 -8.23
C HIS A 201 -2.74 16.36 -6.90
N ALA A 202 -2.73 15.08 -6.52
CA ALA A 202 -1.99 14.62 -5.36
C ALA A 202 -0.47 14.61 -5.62
N GLN A 203 0.28 14.88 -4.56
CA GLN A 203 1.75 14.84 -4.53
C GLN A 203 2.23 14.13 -3.27
N CYS A 204 3.51 13.73 -3.24
CA CYS A 204 4.14 13.11 -2.09
C CYS A 204 4.57 14.15 -1.06
N TYR A 205 4.33 13.83 0.21
CA TYR A 205 4.68 14.63 1.38
C TYR A 205 5.26 13.77 2.49
N ARG A 206 5.83 14.40 3.50
CA ARG A 206 6.15 13.80 4.79
C ARG A 206 5.78 14.75 5.93
N MET A 207 5.53 14.22 7.11
CA MET A 207 5.25 14.96 8.32
C MET A 207 5.88 14.28 9.54
N ARG A 208 5.95 14.96 10.66
CA ARG A 208 6.32 14.35 11.94
C ARG A 208 5.20 13.40 12.42
N PRO A 209 5.53 12.39 13.28
CA PRO A 209 4.51 11.47 13.80
C PRO A 209 3.38 12.11 14.61
N ASP A 210 3.56 13.35 15.06
CA ASP A 210 2.53 14.16 15.71
C ASP A 210 1.68 14.99 14.74
N GLY A 211 1.88 14.84 13.42
CA GLY A 211 1.19 15.56 12.35
C GLY A 211 1.78 16.94 12.01
N SER A 212 2.83 17.38 12.71
CA SER A 212 3.49 18.66 12.48
C SER A 212 4.58 18.58 11.39
N GLY A 213 5.14 19.73 11.01
CA GLY A 213 6.34 19.80 10.15
C GLY A 213 6.13 19.18 8.77
N ILE A 214 5.00 19.47 8.13
CA ILE A 214 4.67 18.93 6.81
C ILE A 214 5.61 19.51 5.76
N GLU A 215 6.24 18.63 4.98
CA GLU A 215 7.15 18.97 3.89
C GLU A 215 6.67 18.30 2.60
N ARG A 216 6.64 19.06 1.50
CA ARG A 216 6.34 18.55 0.16
C ARG A 216 7.58 17.92 -0.45
N LEU A 217 7.46 16.72 -1.00
CA LEU A 217 8.56 15.95 -1.60
C LEU A 217 8.50 15.94 -3.13
N SER A 218 7.29 15.90 -3.75
CA SER A 218 7.19 15.93 -5.21
C SER A 218 6.47 17.17 -5.72
N THR A 219 6.82 17.61 -6.95
CA THR A 219 6.27 18.82 -7.59
C THR A 219 6.04 18.59 -9.08
N SER A 220 5.64 17.38 -9.45
CA SER A 220 5.42 16.99 -10.85
C SER A 220 4.09 17.54 -11.39
N GLU A 221 3.94 17.60 -12.72
CA GLU A 221 2.65 17.84 -13.38
C GLU A 221 1.75 16.60 -13.35
N ARG A 222 2.29 15.45 -12.97
CA ARG A 222 1.59 14.18 -12.83
C ARG A 222 0.99 14.07 -11.44
N VAL A 223 0.21 13.01 -11.20
CA VAL A 223 -0.46 12.75 -9.94
C VAL A 223 0.30 11.66 -9.22
N ASP A 224 0.90 11.97 -8.07
CA ASP A 224 1.85 11.12 -7.37
C ASP A 224 1.24 10.53 -6.09
N TRP A 225 1.26 9.17 -5.96
CA TRP A 225 0.67 8.41 -4.87
C TRP A 225 1.64 7.43 -4.23
N PHE A 226 1.39 7.08 -2.96
CA PHE A 226 2.02 5.99 -2.21
C PHE A 226 3.56 6.05 -2.18
N PRO A 227 4.15 7.05 -1.50
CA PRO A 227 5.59 7.11 -1.29
C PRO A 227 6.03 6.08 -0.25
N HIS A 228 6.73 5.03 -0.69
CA HIS A 228 7.26 3.94 0.14
C HIS A 228 8.75 4.10 0.35
N ILE A 229 9.15 4.27 1.62
CA ILE A 229 10.55 4.46 2.02
C ILE A 229 11.28 3.12 2.08
N SER A 230 12.53 3.08 1.58
CA SER A 230 13.41 1.92 1.69
C SER A 230 13.80 1.62 3.14
N PRO A 231 14.09 0.36 3.52
CA PRO A 231 14.47 0.00 4.89
C PRO A 231 15.70 0.73 5.44
N ASP A 232 16.63 1.16 4.56
CA ASP A 232 17.80 1.97 4.95
C ASP A 232 17.47 3.48 5.11
N GLY A 233 16.23 3.89 4.81
CA GLY A 233 15.77 5.27 4.94
C GLY A 233 16.32 6.23 3.89
N THR A 234 16.94 5.75 2.81
CA THR A 234 17.62 6.60 1.84
C THR A 234 16.78 7.00 0.65
N HIS A 235 15.88 6.13 0.19
CA HIS A 235 15.10 6.32 -1.03
C HIS A 235 13.62 6.01 -0.84
N CYS A 236 12.76 6.67 -1.61
CA CYS A 236 11.35 6.34 -1.76
C CYS A 236 11.03 5.90 -3.18
N VAL A 237 10.27 4.81 -3.35
CA VAL A 237 9.55 4.50 -4.58
C VAL A 237 8.12 5.03 -4.45
N TYR A 238 7.56 5.57 -5.54
CA TYR A 238 6.16 6.01 -5.59
C TYR A 238 5.57 5.78 -6.98
N ILE A 239 4.23 5.76 -7.05
CA ILE A 239 3.51 5.62 -8.33
C ILE A 239 3.04 6.97 -8.83
N SER A 240 3.27 7.23 -10.13
CA SER A 240 2.95 8.49 -10.79
C SER A 240 1.97 8.26 -11.94
N TYR A 241 0.79 8.83 -11.82
CA TYR A 241 -0.30 8.74 -12.79
C TYR A 241 -0.25 9.85 -13.82
N PRO A 242 -0.91 9.70 -14.98
CA PRO A 242 -1.11 10.79 -15.92
C PRO A 242 -1.78 12.00 -15.25
N ARG A 243 -1.43 13.20 -15.70
CA ARG A 243 -2.09 14.45 -15.27
C ARG A 243 -3.61 14.35 -15.44
N GLY A 244 -4.37 14.90 -14.50
CA GLY A 244 -5.82 14.92 -14.49
C GLY A 244 -6.45 13.60 -14.04
N THR A 245 -5.66 12.63 -13.55
CA THR A 245 -6.20 11.43 -12.92
C THR A 245 -6.79 11.81 -11.55
N LEU A 246 -8.01 11.37 -11.28
CA LEU A 246 -8.65 11.55 -9.97
C LEU A 246 -8.40 10.32 -9.09
N GLY A 247 -7.83 10.53 -7.90
CA GLY A 247 -7.44 9.45 -7.00
C GLY A 247 -6.36 8.55 -7.60
N HIS A 248 -6.41 7.26 -7.28
CA HIS A 248 -5.44 6.25 -7.72
C HIS A 248 -6.14 5.03 -8.38
N PRO A 249 -6.85 5.23 -9.52
CA PRO A 249 -7.65 4.17 -10.16
C PRO A 249 -6.77 3.07 -10.75
N PRO A 250 -7.33 1.88 -11.01
CA PRO A 250 -6.67 0.84 -11.80
C PRO A 250 -6.58 1.21 -13.30
N ASP A 251 -5.87 0.39 -14.05
CA ASP A 251 -5.88 0.35 -15.52
C ASP A 251 -5.47 1.68 -16.18
N LYS A 252 -4.29 2.16 -15.78
CA LYS A 252 -3.66 3.40 -16.27
C LYS A 252 -2.22 3.15 -16.72
N ASP A 253 -1.76 4.00 -17.65
CA ASP A 253 -0.34 4.13 -17.97
C ASP A 253 0.36 4.89 -16.85
N VAL A 254 0.90 4.16 -15.90
CA VAL A 254 1.59 4.71 -14.73
C VAL A 254 3.10 4.57 -14.84
N ARG A 255 3.80 5.26 -13.95
CA ARG A 255 5.25 5.15 -13.79
C ARG A 255 5.59 4.85 -12.35
N LEU A 256 6.52 3.95 -12.12
CA LEU A 256 7.18 3.84 -10.84
C LEU A 256 8.39 4.78 -10.85
N MET A 257 8.45 5.62 -9.85
CA MET A 257 9.44 6.68 -9.71
C MET A 257 10.28 6.45 -8.47
N LEU A 258 11.53 6.84 -8.50
CA LEU A 258 12.45 6.85 -7.35
C LEU A 258 12.79 8.29 -6.99
N MET A 259 12.84 8.58 -5.70
CA MET A 259 13.38 9.82 -5.14
C MET A 259 14.21 9.52 -3.88
N PRO A 260 15.15 10.37 -3.46
CA PRO A 260 15.74 10.28 -2.13
C PRO A 260 14.70 10.64 -1.07
N SER A 261 14.96 10.27 0.18
CA SER A 261 14.04 10.49 1.30
C SER A 261 13.67 11.96 1.56
N ASP A 262 14.45 12.91 1.04
CA ASP A 262 14.21 14.36 1.12
C ASP A 262 13.55 14.95 -0.15
N GLY A 263 13.28 14.13 -1.18
CA GLY A 263 12.66 14.58 -2.42
C GLY A 263 13.54 15.48 -3.30
N SER A 264 14.85 15.50 -3.11
CA SER A 264 15.75 16.46 -3.81
C SER A 264 15.91 16.18 -5.31
N TRP A 265 15.62 14.97 -5.78
CA TRP A 265 15.56 14.60 -7.20
C TRP A 265 14.57 13.48 -7.45
N HIS A 266 14.15 13.30 -8.71
CA HIS A 266 13.20 12.25 -9.13
C HIS A 266 13.69 11.56 -10.39
N ARG A 267 13.52 10.24 -10.46
CA ARG A 267 13.89 9.41 -11.60
C ARG A 267 12.80 8.38 -11.88
N GLU A 268 12.45 8.21 -13.15
CA GLU A 268 11.62 7.09 -13.58
C GLU A 268 12.40 5.78 -13.48
N ILE A 269 11.79 4.76 -12.86
CA ILE A 269 12.31 3.40 -12.82
C ILE A 269 11.76 2.62 -14.01
N ILE A 270 10.44 2.62 -14.16
CA ILE A 270 9.73 1.88 -15.21
C ILE A 270 8.35 2.51 -15.48
N ALA A 271 7.94 2.52 -16.76
CA ALA A 271 6.57 2.77 -17.18
C ALA A 271 5.83 1.44 -17.38
N LEU A 272 4.58 1.36 -16.91
CA LEU A 272 3.80 0.14 -16.97
C LEU A 272 2.30 0.43 -17.01
N PHE A 273 1.49 -0.54 -17.45
CA PHE A 273 0.05 -0.50 -17.27
C PHE A 273 -0.29 -1.07 -15.90
N GLY A 274 -0.91 -0.24 -15.03
CA GLY A 274 -1.06 -0.54 -13.61
C GLY A 274 -2.04 0.40 -12.91
N GLY A 275 -1.69 0.82 -11.70
CA GLY A 275 -2.51 1.71 -10.88
C GLY A 275 -2.83 1.10 -9.52
N GLN A 276 -4.12 1.15 -9.12
CA GLN A 276 -4.57 0.49 -7.89
C GLN A 276 -4.11 -0.97 -7.86
N GLY A 277 -3.49 -1.38 -6.77
CA GLY A 277 -2.92 -2.71 -6.56
C GLY A 277 -1.45 -2.85 -6.95
N THR A 278 -0.87 -1.88 -7.67
CA THR A 278 0.53 -1.95 -8.12
C THR A 278 1.52 -1.89 -6.96
N ILE A 279 1.45 -0.85 -6.11
CA ILE A 279 2.30 -0.64 -4.92
C ILE A 279 1.51 0.11 -3.82
N ASN A 280 0.37 -0.38 -3.41
CA ASN A 280 -0.44 0.30 -2.36
C ASN A 280 0.19 0.25 -0.97
N VAL A 281 1.08 -0.70 -0.73
CA VAL A 281 1.82 -0.89 0.53
C VAL A 281 3.31 -1.04 0.25
N ASN A 282 4.14 -0.87 1.27
CA ASN A 282 5.59 -0.97 1.14
C ASN A 282 6.02 -2.38 0.70
N SER A 283 6.75 -2.42 -0.40
CA SER A 283 7.20 -3.66 -1.03
C SER A 283 8.72 -3.75 -1.21
N TRP A 284 9.47 -2.89 -0.52
CA TRP A 284 10.92 -2.94 -0.54
C TRP A 284 11.45 -4.24 0.08
N ALA A 285 12.46 -4.83 -0.56
CA ALA A 285 13.25 -5.90 0.03
C ALA A 285 14.06 -5.37 1.24
N PRO A 286 14.32 -6.21 2.25
CA PRO A 286 15.10 -5.79 3.43
C PRO A 286 16.51 -5.28 3.10
N ASP A 287 17.05 -5.65 1.94
CA ASP A 287 18.36 -5.20 1.46
C ASP A 287 18.36 -3.77 0.89
N SER A 288 17.19 -3.13 0.77
CA SER A 288 16.99 -1.79 0.19
C SER A 288 17.45 -1.64 -1.28
N LYS A 289 17.68 -2.75 -1.99
CA LYS A 289 18.14 -2.76 -3.37
C LYS A 289 17.05 -3.09 -4.37
N ARG A 290 16.04 -3.83 -3.94
CA ARG A 290 14.94 -4.33 -4.77
C ARG A 290 13.60 -3.99 -4.13
N PHE A 291 12.58 -3.96 -4.96
CA PHE A 291 11.20 -3.90 -4.50
C PHE A 291 10.30 -4.75 -5.41
N ALA A 292 9.10 -5.05 -4.94
CA ALA A 292 8.10 -5.77 -5.72
C ALA A 292 6.98 -4.83 -6.17
N TYR A 293 6.33 -5.14 -7.30
CA TYR A 293 5.15 -4.45 -7.78
C TYR A 293 4.27 -5.40 -8.59
N VAL A 294 3.02 -5.01 -8.83
CA VAL A 294 2.13 -5.71 -9.77
C VAL A 294 1.87 -4.84 -10.98
N ALA A 295 2.11 -5.39 -12.16
CA ALA A 295 1.69 -4.83 -13.43
C ALA A 295 0.44 -5.56 -13.94
N TYR A 296 -0.33 -4.88 -14.78
CA TYR A 296 -1.54 -5.44 -15.41
C TYR A 296 -1.52 -5.30 -16.94
N PRO A 297 -0.48 -5.86 -17.64
CA PRO A 297 -0.36 -5.73 -19.08
C PRO A 297 -1.55 -6.37 -19.80
N VAL A 298 -1.94 -5.78 -20.92
CA VAL A 298 -2.89 -6.38 -21.89
C VAL A 298 -2.06 -7.07 -22.95
N LEU A 299 -2.17 -8.39 -23.02
CA LEU A 299 -1.47 -9.20 -24.02
C LEU A 299 -2.29 -9.21 -25.31
N ASN A 300 -1.63 -8.93 -26.43
CA ASN A 300 -2.22 -8.96 -27.78
C ASN A 300 -2.36 -10.38 -28.31
#